data_1e0bd4963b1f7964d21b57379a76c08f
#
_entry.id   1e0bd4963b1f7964d21b57379a76c08f
#
_cell.length_a   1.000
_cell.length_b   1.000
_cell.length_c   1.000
_cell.angle_alpha   90.00
_cell.angle_beta   90.00
_cell.angle_gamma   90.00
#
_symmetry.space_group_name_H-M   'P 1'
#
loop_
_entity.id
_entity.type
_entity.pdbx_description
1 polymer ?
#
loop_
_entity_poly.entity_id
_entity_poly.type
_entity_poly.pdbx_seq_one_letter_code
_entity_poly.pdbx_strand_id
1 'polypeptide(L)'
;MDPGYINSYGKTLFKYLSDYYWRIEASGLENIPGHGSGILAGMHRGFMPWDGVMALHLVVSKTGRYPRFLTHSGLLKFPFLANFMTKLGGVVACQQSAERILSSGELIGIFPEGIRGAFTRYREAYKLQGFGRDTFVKLALQHRAPIVPFVTVGSAEIFPIFAKIESKCWTRYTEWPCIPITPTFPLLPIPLPSKWHTRFLPPMDVAREYSPEAAQDRAIVRAISREVRAKMQQAVDEMLARRRSIYHGSVFKSEEVA
;
A
#
# COMPACT_ATOMS: atom_id res chain seq x y z
N MET A 1 5.35 -13.05 -11.77
CA MET A 1 5.66 -11.63 -12.09
C MET A 1 6.22 -11.57 -13.50
N ASP A 2 5.80 -10.60 -14.25
CA ASP A 2 6.21 -10.38 -15.64
C ASP A 2 6.75 -8.95 -15.79
N PRO A 3 8.08 -8.74 -15.75
CA PRO A 3 8.66 -7.40 -15.86
C PRO A 3 8.33 -6.70 -17.18
N GLY A 4 8.21 -7.44 -18.29
CA GLY A 4 7.80 -6.88 -19.58
C GLY A 4 6.38 -6.31 -19.53
N TYR A 5 5.46 -7.03 -18.90
CA TYR A 5 4.09 -6.58 -18.65
C TYR A 5 4.06 -5.31 -17.77
N ILE A 6 4.79 -5.32 -16.65
CA ILE A 6 4.87 -4.16 -15.74
C ILE A 6 5.42 -2.95 -16.49
N ASN A 7 6.49 -3.10 -17.25
CA ASN A 7 7.12 -2.01 -17.99
C ASN A 7 6.22 -1.49 -19.12
N SER A 8 5.49 -2.36 -19.81
CA SER A 8 4.54 -1.96 -20.86
C SER A 8 3.42 -1.11 -20.27
N TYR A 9 2.75 -1.58 -19.22
CA TYR A 9 1.72 -0.81 -18.52
C TYR A 9 2.29 0.43 -17.83
N GLY A 10 3.52 0.34 -17.30
CA GLY A 10 4.23 1.45 -16.67
C GLY A 10 4.46 2.62 -17.63
N LYS A 11 4.84 2.33 -18.87
CA LYS A 11 5.08 3.36 -19.90
C LYS A 11 3.79 3.90 -20.54
N THR A 12 2.66 3.26 -20.36
CA THR A 12 1.38 3.61 -20.98
C THR A 12 0.36 4.01 -19.92
N LEU A 13 -0.48 3.06 -19.49
CA LEU A 13 -1.61 3.32 -18.58
C LEU A 13 -1.18 3.91 -17.24
N PHE A 14 -0.16 3.32 -16.59
CA PHE A 14 0.24 3.77 -15.25
C PHE A 14 0.89 5.16 -15.31
N LYS A 15 1.69 5.41 -16.36
CA LYS A 15 2.24 6.75 -16.60
C LYS A 15 1.11 7.78 -16.84
N TYR A 16 0.11 7.45 -17.66
CA TYR A 16 -1.05 8.32 -17.88
C TYR A 16 -1.80 8.60 -16.56
N LEU A 17 -2.08 7.56 -15.78
CA LEU A 17 -2.75 7.71 -14.49
C LEU A 17 -1.92 8.54 -13.51
N SER A 18 -0.61 8.30 -13.47
CA SER A 18 0.31 9.01 -12.59
C SER A 18 0.46 10.48 -12.98
N ASP A 19 0.69 10.77 -14.25
CA ASP A 19 1.09 12.12 -14.66
C ASP A 19 -0.10 13.04 -14.94
N TYR A 20 -1.21 12.50 -15.44
CA TYR A 20 -2.35 13.29 -15.92
C TYR A 20 -3.63 13.08 -15.11
N TYR A 21 -4.00 11.84 -14.81
CA TYR A 21 -5.29 11.57 -14.20
C TYR A 21 -5.28 11.84 -12.68
N TRP A 22 -4.36 11.22 -11.96
CA TRP A 22 -4.18 11.44 -10.52
C TRP A 22 -3.07 12.43 -10.19
N ARG A 23 -2.23 12.78 -11.15
CA ARG A 23 -1.14 13.76 -11.02
C ARG A 23 -0.32 13.52 -9.74
N ILE A 24 0.19 12.29 -9.63
CA ILE A 24 0.85 11.78 -8.42
C ILE A 24 2.17 12.52 -8.22
N GLU A 25 2.34 13.13 -7.06
CA GLU A 25 3.62 13.58 -6.56
C GLU A 25 4.13 12.60 -5.52
N ALA A 26 5.41 12.28 -5.58
CA ALA A 26 6.04 11.36 -4.64
C ALA A 26 7.27 11.99 -4.00
N SER A 27 7.52 11.63 -2.74
CA SER A 27 8.73 12.01 -2.02
C SER A 27 9.28 10.83 -1.22
N GLY A 28 10.59 10.85 -0.91
CA GLY A 28 11.23 9.84 -0.11
C GLY A 28 11.49 8.52 -0.84
N LEU A 29 11.45 8.48 -2.18
CA LEU A 29 11.75 7.27 -2.95
C LEU A 29 13.21 6.80 -2.77
N GLU A 30 14.11 7.69 -2.38
CA GLU A 30 15.49 7.38 -1.97
C GLU A 30 15.59 6.54 -0.69
N ASN A 31 14.54 6.51 0.11
CA ASN A 31 14.44 5.68 1.33
C ASN A 31 14.25 4.19 1.03
N ILE A 32 13.94 3.85 -0.23
CA ILE A 32 13.74 2.46 -0.63
C ILE A 32 15.11 1.80 -0.82
N PRO A 33 15.39 0.66 -0.16
CA PRO A 33 16.66 -0.03 -0.30
C PRO A 33 16.98 -0.34 -1.76
N GLY A 34 18.14 0.08 -2.25
CA GLY A 34 18.59 -0.18 -3.63
C GLY A 34 18.89 -1.67 -3.89
N HIS A 35 19.20 -2.42 -2.85
CA HIS A 35 19.51 -3.85 -2.90
C HIS A 35 19.05 -4.55 -1.61
N GLY A 36 19.06 -5.88 -1.61
CA GLY A 36 18.66 -6.68 -0.46
C GLY A 36 17.14 -6.70 -0.22
N SER A 37 16.73 -7.39 0.84
CA SER A 37 15.33 -7.48 1.23
C SER A 37 14.83 -6.17 1.86
N GLY A 38 13.52 -5.94 1.78
CA GLY A 38 12.88 -4.79 2.43
C GLY A 38 11.37 -4.93 2.44
N ILE A 39 10.73 -4.26 3.38
CA ILE A 39 9.28 -4.31 3.58
C ILE A 39 8.70 -2.91 3.36
N LEU A 40 7.95 -2.72 2.28
CA LEU A 40 7.17 -1.51 2.04
C LEU A 40 5.83 -1.64 2.77
N ALA A 41 5.63 -0.91 3.85
CA ALA A 41 4.42 -0.96 4.67
C ALA A 41 3.53 0.24 4.36
N GLY A 42 2.44 0.02 3.62
CA GLY A 42 1.58 1.07 3.08
C GLY A 42 0.27 1.30 3.83
N MET A 43 -0.25 2.52 3.74
CA MET A 43 -1.63 2.84 4.07
C MET A 43 -2.55 2.39 2.93
N HIS A 44 -3.62 1.64 3.23
CA HIS A 44 -4.54 1.09 2.22
C HIS A 44 -5.87 1.84 2.19
N ARG A 45 -6.19 2.44 1.03
CA ARG A 45 -7.44 3.18 0.83
C ARG A 45 -8.03 2.91 -0.56
N GLY A 46 -9.36 3.05 -0.63
CA GLY A 46 -10.08 2.64 -1.82
C GLY A 46 -10.10 1.11 -1.97
N PHE A 47 -11.25 0.49 -2.04
CA PHE A 47 -11.41 -0.98 -2.03
C PHE A 47 -10.76 -1.70 -3.23
N MET A 48 -10.37 -0.99 -4.27
CA MET A 48 -9.60 -1.49 -5.40
C MET A 48 -8.08 -1.28 -5.17
N PRO A 49 -7.22 -2.10 -5.75
CA PRO A 49 -5.79 -2.13 -5.41
C PRO A 49 -4.94 -1.02 -6.06
N TRP A 50 -5.54 0.11 -6.42
CA TRP A 50 -4.85 1.17 -7.16
C TRP A 50 -3.71 1.83 -6.39
N ASP A 51 -3.82 1.94 -5.08
CA ASP A 51 -2.73 2.45 -4.22
C ASP A 51 -1.49 1.54 -4.28
N GLY A 52 -1.69 0.21 -4.27
CA GLY A 52 -0.60 -0.75 -4.45
C GLY A 52 -0.02 -0.74 -5.86
N VAL A 53 -0.87 -0.63 -6.89
CA VAL A 53 -0.43 -0.56 -8.29
C VAL A 53 0.37 0.71 -8.56
N MET A 54 -0.07 1.86 -8.04
CA MET A 54 0.67 3.11 -8.20
C MET A 54 1.95 3.13 -7.36
N ALA A 55 1.95 2.57 -6.16
CA ALA A 55 3.17 2.41 -5.38
C ALA A 55 4.20 1.52 -6.12
N LEU A 56 3.76 0.40 -6.72
CA LEU A 56 4.60 -0.42 -7.60
C LEU A 56 5.19 0.42 -8.74
N HIS A 57 4.35 1.17 -9.45
CA HIS A 57 4.79 2.01 -10.58
C HIS A 57 5.84 3.04 -10.16
N LEU A 58 5.63 3.75 -9.06
CA LEU A 58 6.58 4.74 -8.53
C LEU A 58 7.93 4.10 -8.17
N VAL A 59 7.89 2.96 -7.45
CA VAL A 59 9.11 2.24 -7.06
C VAL A 59 9.88 1.74 -8.29
N VAL A 60 9.21 1.08 -9.24
CA VAL A 60 9.85 0.58 -10.46
C VAL A 60 10.46 1.72 -11.28
N SER A 61 9.72 2.81 -11.45
CA SER A 61 10.17 3.96 -12.26
C SER A 61 11.40 4.64 -11.67
N LYS A 62 11.54 4.72 -10.34
CA LYS A 62 12.64 5.42 -9.69
C LYS A 62 13.82 4.52 -9.36
N THR A 63 13.57 3.28 -8.92
CA THR A 63 14.62 2.39 -8.39
C THR A 63 14.97 1.22 -9.30
N GLY A 64 14.15 0.94 -10.31
CA GLY A 64 14.24 -0.26 -11.13
C GLY A 64 13.92 -1.57 -10.40
N ARG A 65 13.54 -1.52 -9.12
CA ARG A 65 13.18 -2.69 -8.31
C ARG A 65 11.69 -3.01 -8.43
N TYR A 66 11.36 -4.30 -8.39
CA TYR A 66 10.00 -4.81 -8.56
C TYR A 66 9.46 -5.37 -7.24
N PRO A 67 8.81 -4.56 -6.38
CA PRO A 67 8.23 -5.06 -5.14
C PRO A 67 7.08 -6.04 -5.41
N ARG A 68 6.98 -7.08 -4.57
CA ARG A 68 5.94 -8.09 -4.63
C ARG A 68 4.87 -7.78 -3.59
N PHE A 69 3.70 -7.30 -4.03
CA PHE A 69 2.62 -6.94 -3.11
C PHE A 69 1.83 -8.15 -2.64
N LEU A 70 1.67 -8.28 -1.32
CA LEU A 70 0.83 -9.30 -0.71
C LEU A 70 -0.64 -8.94 -0.93
N THR A 71 -1.32 -9.75 -1.73
CA THR A 71 -2.68 -9.51 -2.22
C THR A 71 -3.69 -10.39 -1.48
N HIS A 72 -4.80 -9.80 -1.07
CA HIS A 72 -5.89 -10.54 -0.45
C HIS A 72 -6.50 -11.56 -1.42
N SER A 73 -6.79 -12.78 -0.94
CA SER A 73 -7.33 -13.88 -1.75
C SER A 73 -8.61 -13.52 -2.49
N GLY A 74 -9.46 -12.70 -1.88
CA GLY A 74 -10.71 -12.23 -2.50
C GLY A 74 -10.52 -11.51 -3.84
N LEU A 75 -9.41 -10.78 -4.04
CA LEU A 75 -9.09 -10.16 -5.33
C LEU A 75 -8.70 -11.19 -6.39
N LEU A 76 -8.14 -12.31 -5.98
CA LEU A 76 -7.69 -13.37 -6.86
C LEU A 76 -8.80 -14.34 -7.29
N LYS A 77 -10.02 -14.20 -6.75
CA LYS A 77 -11.21 -14.97 -7.17
C LYS A 77 -11.77 -14.52 -8.51
N PHE A 78 -11.49 -13.27 -8.92
CA PHE A 78 -11.92 -12.75 -10.20
C PHE A 78 -10.85 -13.01 -11.26
N PRO A 79 -11.10 -13.89 -12.27
CA PRO A 79 -10.04 -14.37 -13.19
C PRO A 79 -9.26 -13.27 -13.89
N PHE A 80 -9.95 -12.22 -14.37
CA PHE A 80 -9.29 -11.08 -15.00
C PHE A 80 -8.37 -10.34 -14.02
N LEU A 81 -8.87 -10.05 -12.81
CA LEU A 81 -8.12 -9.34 -11.78
C LEU A 81 -6.97 -10.19 -11.24
N ALA A 82 -7.19 -11.50 -11.08
CA ALA A 82 -6.16 -12.45 -10.68
C ALA A 82 -4.98 -12.47 -11.66
N ASN A 83 -5.26 -12.57 -12.97
CA ASN A 83 -4.24 -12.55 -14.01
C ASN A 83 -3.46 -11.22 -14.01
N PHE A 84 -4.17 -10.11 -13.96
CA PHE A 84 -3.59 -8.77 -13.90
C PHE A 84 -2.66 -8.62 -12.66
N MET A 85 -3.17 -8.90 -11.47
CA MET A 85 -2.41 -8.78 -10.22
C MET A 85 -1.19 -9.71 -10.19
N THR A 86 -1.33 -10.96 -10.66
CA THR A 86 -0.21 -11.93 -10.70
C THR A 86 0.89 -11.47 -11.64
N LYS A 87 0.55 -10.94 -12.81
CA LYS A 87 1.54 -10.39 -13.75
C LYS A 87 2.24 -9.15 -13.17
N LEU A 88 1.53 -8.30 -12.42
CA LEU A 88 2.12 -7.18 -11.70
C LEU A 88 2.98 -7.59 -10.49
N GLY A 89 3.08 -8.89 -10.18
CA GLY A 89 3.88 -9.37 -9.06
C GLY A 89 3.10 -9.53 -7.76
N GLY A 90 1.78 -9.38 -7.79
CA GLY A 90 0.91 -9.69 -6.66
C GLY A 90 0.99 -11.18 -6.30
N VAL A 91 1.11 -11.47 -5.02
CA VAL A 91 1.15 -12.83 -4.46
C VAL A 91 0.13 -12.98 -3.35
N VAL A 92 -0.36 -14.20 -3.16
CA VAL A 92 -1.29 -14.47 -2.06
C VAL A 92 -0.67 -14.06 -0.72
N ALA A 93 -1.43 -13.30 0.07
CA ALA A 93 -1.00 -12.81 1.37
C ALA A 93 -0.94 -13.96 2.41
N CYS A 94 0.18 -14.66 2.45
CA CYS A 94 0.50 -15.66 3.46
C CYS A 94 1.96 -15.53 3.91
N GLN A 95 2.26 -16.08 5.08
CA GLN A 95 3.59 -15.99 5.67
C GLN A 95 4.66 -16.63 4.77
N GLN A 96 4.39 -17.81 4.24
CA GLN A 96 5.33 -18.53 3.36
C GLN A 96 5.72 -17.72 2.11
N SER A 97 4.74 -17.04 1.48
CA SER A 97 5.01 -16.17 0.33
C SER A 97 5.95 -15.03 0.69
N ALA A 98 5.71 -14.38 1.83
CA ALA A 98 6.52 -13.27 2.30
C ALA A 98 7.95 -13.72 2.66
N GLU A 99 8.09 -14.81 3.41
CA GLU A 99 9.40 -15.38 3.78
C GLU A 99 10.23 -15.75 2.56
N ARG A 100 9.61 -16.41 1.57
CA ARG A 100 10.29 -16.77 0.31
C ARG A 100 10.84 -15.57 -0.43
N ILE A 101 10.04 -14.50 -0.54
CA ILE A 101 10.43 -13.27 -1.25
C ILE A 101 11.56 -12.57 -0.50
N LEU A 102 11.45 -12.41 0.81
CA LEU A 102 12.49 -11.78 1.63
C LEU A 102 13.80 -12.57 1.62
N SER A 103 13.73 -13.91 1.69
CA SER A 103 14.91 -14.78 1.60
C SER A 103 15.61 -14.70 0.25
N SER A 104 14.91 -14.30 -0.81
CA SER A 104 15.49 -14.05 -2.13
C SER A 104 16.10 -12.65 -2.30
N GLY A 105 16.11 -11.82 -1.23
CA GLY A 105 16.61 -10.45 -1.29
C GLY A 105 15.71 -9.47 -2.04
N GLU A 106 14.42 -9.82 -2.20
CA GLU A 106 13.46 -8.99 -2.90
C GLU A 106 12.67 -8.07 -1.94
N LEU A 107 11.96 -7.08 -2.50
CA LEU A 107 11.05 -6.20 -1.77
C LEU A 107 9.66 -6.83 -1.68
N ILE A 108 9.06 -6.78 -0.50
CA ILE A 108 7.63 -7.04 -0.36
C ILE A 108 6.88 -5.73 -0.09
N GLY A 109 5.67 -5.61 -0.68
CA GLY A 109 4.71 -4.57 -0.35
C GLY A 109 3.56 -5.17 0.45
N ILE A 110 3.22 -4.52 1.54
CA ILE A 110 2.13 -4.96 2.42
C ILE A 110 1.29 -3.76 2.86
N PHE A 111 0.05 -4.06 3.21
CA PHE A 111 -0.85 -3.11 3.85
C PHE A 111 -1.24 -3.64 5.23
N PRO A 112 -0.59 -3.17 6.33
CA PRO A 112 -0.78 -3.73 7.67
C PRO A 112 -2.21 -3.60 8.21
N GLU A 113 -2.98 -2.62 7.73
CA GLU A 113 -4.41 -2.47 8.01
C GLU A 113 -5.25 -3.61 7.38
N GLY A 114 -4.71 -4.29 6.37
CA GLY A 114 -5.38 -5.33 5.61
C GLY A 114 -6.63 -4.82 4.90
N ILE A 115 -7.55 -5.73 4.61
CA ILE A 115 -8.81 -5.42 3.91
C ILE A 115 -9.66 -4.37 4.64
N ARG A 116 -9.53 -4.24 5.97
CA ARG A 116 -10.27 -3.23 6.74
C ARG A 116 -9.85 -1.81 6.37
N GLY A 117 -8.56 -1.59 6.09
CA GLY A 117 -8.04 -0.31 5.59
C GLY A 117 -8.66 0.06 4.25
N ALA A 118 -8.66 -0.87 3.29
CA ALA A 118 -9.26 -0.69 1.97
C ALA A 118 -10.74 -0.27 2.02
N PHE A 119 -11.49 -0.82 2.99
CA PHE A 119 -12.91 -0.55 3.15
C PHE A 119 -13.22 0.53 4.20
N THR A 120 -12.28 1.42 4.52
CA THR A 120 -12.53 2.53 5.45
C THR A 120 -13.53 3.53 4.85
N ARG A 121 -14.50 4.00 5.65
CA ARG A 121 -15.45 5.04 5.21
C ARG A 121 -14.71 6.34 4.94
N TYR A 122 -15.19 7.11 3.96
CA TYR A 122 -14.54 8.36 3.53
C TYR A 122 -14.31 9.37 4.66
N ARG A 123 -15.27 9.52 5.58
CA ARG A 123 -15.13 10.39 6.75
C ARG A 123 -13.96 10.03 7.69
N GLU A 124 -13.47 8.79 7.60
CA GLU A 124 -12.38 8.25 8.41
C GLU A 124 -11.15 7.88 7.54
N ALA A 125 -11.18 8.28 6.27
CA ALA A 125 -10.21 7.82 5.28
C ALA A 125 -8.76 8.09 5.67
N TYR A 126 -8.51 9.16 6.39
CA TYR A 126 -7.16 9.57 6.78
C TYR A 126 -6.79 9.21 8.23
N LYS A 127 -7.61 8.43 8.92
CA LYS A 127 -7.27 7.80 10.20
C LYS A 127 -6.81 6.36 9.95
N LEU A 128 -5.53 6.06 10.22
CA LEU A 128 -5.04 4.70 10.10
C LEU A 128 -5.79 3.79 11.08
N GLN A 129 -6.32 2.72 10.54
CA GLN A 129 -6.96 1.66 11.34
C GLN A 129 -5.90 0.90 12.14
N GLY A 130 -6.33 0.17 13.16
CA GLY A 130 -5.41 -0.72 13.89
C GLY A 130 -4.81 -1.75 12.95
N PHE A 131 -3.50 -1.98 13.05
CA PHE A 131 -2.84 -3.03 12.30
C PHE A 131 -3.34 -4.38 12.79
N GLY A 132 -3.96 -5.14 11.90
CA GLY A 132 -4.66 -6.37 12.30
C GLY A 132 -3.73 -7.54 12.58
N ARG A 133 -2.52 -7.50 12.03
CA ARG A 133 -1.50 -8.53 12.22
C ARG A 133 -0.12 -7.87 12.21
N ASP A 134 0.63 -8.11 13.28
CA ASP A 134 2.00 -7.62 13.42
C ASP A 134 3.03 -8.54 12.71
N THR A 135 2.57 -9.41 11.80
CA THR A 135 3.41 -10.38 11.08
C THR A 135 4.53 -9.69 10.29
N PHE A 136 4.29 -8.49 9.77
CA PHE A 136 5.31 -7.76 9.03
C PHE A 136 6.50 -7.37 9.90
N VAL A 137 6.28 -7.06 11.18
CA VAL A 137 7.36 -6.79 12.13
C VAL A 137 8.16 -8.06 12.41
N LYS A 138 7.47 -9.19 12.59
CA LYS A 138 8.15 -10.49 12.78
C LYS A 138 9.04 -10.82 11.59
N LEU A 139 8.52 -10.63 10.36
CA LEU A 139 9.28 -10.84 9.13
C LEU A 139 10.49 -9.89 9.05
N ALA A 140 10.31 -8.62 9.43
CA ALA A 140 11.39 -7.63 9.46
C ALA A 140 12.53 -8.06 10.38
N LEU A 141 12.20 -8.51 11.59
CA LEU A 141 13.17 -9.01 12.57
C LEU A 141 13.87 -10.30 12.09
N GLN A 142 13.09 -11.29 11.64
CA GLN A 142 13.61 -12.60 11.22
C GLN A 142 14.52 -12.52 10.00
N HIS A 143 14.16 -11.70 9.01
CA HIS A 143 14.89 -11.54 7.76
C HIS A 143 15.85 -10.34 7.76
N ARG A 144 15.96 -9.64 8.91
CA ARG A 144 16.76 -8.41 9.03
C ARG A 144 16.46 -7.41 7.92
N ALA A 145 15.19 -7.33 7.54
CA ALA A 145 14.71 -6.49 6.45
C ALA A 145 14.21 -5.14 7.00
N PRO A 146 14.70 -3.99 6.52
CA PRO A 146 14.20 -2.70 6.94
C PRO A 146 12.73 -2.53 6.55
N ILE A 147 11.97 -1.85 7.41
CA ILE A 147 10.59 -1.46 7.13
C ILE A 147 10.61 -0.04 6.59
N VAL A 148 10.10 0.16 5.38
CA VAL A 148 9.88 1.49 4.76
C VAL A 148 8.38 1.77 4.80
N PRO A 149 7.90 2.57 5.77
CA PRO A 149 6.50 2.96 5.79
C PRO A 149 6.20 3.91 4.64
N PHE A 150 5.01 3.81 4.03
CA PHE A 150 4.58 4.81 3.07
C PHE A 150 3.10 5.13 3.23
N VAL A 151 2.74 6.35 2.87
CA VAL A 151 1.37 6.85 2.94
C VAL A 151 0.99 7.56 1.65
N THR A 152 -0.28 7.43 1.25
CA THR A 152 -0.81 8.12 0.08
C THR A 152 -2.05 8.91 0.48
N VAL A 153 -1.99 10.22 0.32
CA VAL A 153 -3.13 11.13 0.43
C VAL A 153 -3.67 11.39 -0.97
N GLY A 154 -4.96 11.20 -1.17
CA GLY A 154 -5.62 11.29 -2.48
C GLY A 154 -6.22 9.97 -2.97
N SER A 155 -5.70 8.83 -2.51
CA SER A 155 -6.20 7.52 -2.92
C SER A 155 -7.60 7.18 -2.38
N ALA A 156 -8.01 7.79 -1.28
CA ALA A 156 -9.35 7.59 -0.72
C ALA A 156 -10.47 8.24 -1.55
N GLU A 157 -10.14 9.27 -2.30
CA GLU A 157 -11.08 10.03 -3.12
C GLU A 157 -11.47 9.34 -4.42
N ILE A 158 -10.71 8.35 -4.87
CA ILE A 158 -11.02 7.64 -6.12
C ILE A 158 -12.28 6.77 -6.01
N PHE A 159 -12.54 6.24 -4.81
CA PHE A 159 -13.73 5.49 -4.46
C PHE A 159 -14.16 5.85 -3.03
N PRO A 160 -14.69 7.06 -2.79
CA PRO A 160 -15.11 7.48 -1.46
C PRO A 160 -16.29 6.64 -0.98
N ILE A 161 -16.06 5.82 0.05
CA ILE A 161 -17.08 4.90 0.60
C ILE A 161 -17.97 5.68 1.57
N PHE A 162 -19.17 6.01 1.14
CA PHE A 162 -20.14 6.73 1.97
C PHE A 162 -20.95 5.78 2.85
N ALA A 163 -21.30 4.62 2.33
CA ALA A 163 -22.05 3.59 3.04
C ALA A 163 -21.48 2.19 2.75
N LYS A 164 -21.90 1.24 3.57
CA LYS A 164 -21.54 -0.18 3.45
C LYS A 164 -22.79 -1.01 3.63
N ILE A 165 -23.00 -1.98 2.75
CA ILE A 165 -24.07 -2.97 2.90
C ILE A 165 -23.41 -4.28 3.31
N GLU A 166 -23.72 -4.76 4.50
CA GLU A 166 -23.28 -6.07 4.98
C GLU A 166 -24.17 -7.16 4.40
N SER A 167 -23.55 -8.16 3.80
CA SER A 167 -24.25 -9.32 3.23
C SER A 167 -23.41 -10.56 3.42
N LYS A 168 -23.97 -11.53 4.13
CA LYS A 168 -23.30 -12.82 4.38
C LYS A 168 -23.00 -13.57 3.07
N CYS A 169 -23.93 -13.52 2.11
CA CYS A 169 -23.76 -14.13 0.79
C CYS A 169 -22.59 -13.48 0.04
N TRP A 170 -22.55 -12.14 0.02
CA TRP A 170 -21.47 -11.38 -0.60
C TRP A 170 -20.11 -11.72 0.01
N THR A 171 -20.02 -11.66 1.35
CA THR A 171 -18.77 -11.94 2.08
C THR A 171 -18.31 -13.38 1.84
N ARG A 172 -19.25 -14.35 1.81
CA ARG A 172 -18.90 -15.77 1.54
C ARG A 172 -18.33 -15.96 0.13
N TYR A 173 -18.87 -15.24 -0.85
CA TYR A 173 -18.46 -15.39 -2.25
C TYR A 173 -17.18 -14.61 -2.57
N THR A 174 -17.11 -13.34 -2.18
CA THR A 174 -16.01 -12.42 -2.54
C THR A 174 -14.90 -12.34 -1.51
N GLU A 175 -15.13 -12.78 -0.26
CA GLU A 175 -14.29 -12.54 0.92
C GLU A 175 -14.15 -11.04 1.27
N TRP A 176 -14.95 -10.18 0.66
CA TRP A 176 -15.01 -8.76 1.01
C TRP A 176 -15.94 -8.55 2.21
N PRO A 177 -15.58 -7.64 3.14
CA PRO A 177 -16.33 -7.47 4.38
C PRO A 177 -17.73 -6.87 4.17
N CYS A 178 -17.94 -6.18 3.06
CA CYS A 178 -19.20 -5.51 2.71
C CYS A 178 -19.24 -5.17 1.22
N ILE A 179 -20.39 -4.75 0.74
CA ILE A 179 -20.54 -4.06 -0.55
C ILE A 179 -20.32 -2.57 -0.28
N PRO A 180 -19.25 -1.94 -0.81
CA PRO A 180 -19.03 -0.52 -0.62
C PRO A 180 -19.96 0.29 -1.54
N ILE A 181 -20.57 1.33 -1.01
CA ILE A 181 -21.38 2.28 -1.79
C ILE A 181 -20.56 3.53 -2.01
N THR A 182 -20.19 3.76 -3.27
CA THR A 182 -19.45 4.94 -3.74
C THR A 182 -20.24 5.63 -4.84
N PRO A 183 -19.86 6.81 -5.31
CA PRO A 183 -20.55 7.48 -6.42
C PRO A 183 -20.61 6.67 -7.72
N THR A 184 -19.64 5.80 -7.93
CA THR A 184 -19.53 5.00 -9.17
C THR A 184 -19.83 3.53 -8.95
N PHE A 185 -19.36 2.91 -7.88
CA PHE A 185 -19.61 1.48 -7.58
C PHE A 185 -20.89 1.33 -6.73
N PRO A 186 -21.77 0.34 -6.97
CA PRO A 186 -21.53 -0.89 -7.76
C PRO A 186 -21.84 -0.80 -9.25
N LEU A 187 -22.38 0.30 -9.74
CA LEU A 187 -22.81 0.41 -11.14
C LEU A 187 -21.63 0.36 -12.12
N LEU A 188 -20.58 1.13 -11.83
CA LEU A 188 -19.42 1.23 -12.68
C LEU A 188 -18.15 1.43 -11.85
N PRO A 189 -17.15 0.51 -11.88
CA PRO A 189 -15.93 0.61 -11.06
C PRO A 189 -14.89 1.57 -11.67
N ILE A 190 -15.34 2.76 -12.09
CA ILE A 190 -14.44 3.80 -12.60
C ILE A 190 -13.93 4.63 -11.43
N PRO A 191 -12.59 4.73 -11.24
CA PRO A 191 -12.03 5.59 -10.20
C PRO A 191 -12.26 7.07 -10.54
N LEU A 192 -12.57 7.86 -9.52
CA LEU A 192 -12.72 9.31 -9.69
C LEU A 192 -11.36 10.01 -9.80
N PRO A 193 -11.30 11.18 -10.46
CA PRO A 193 -10.08 11.99 -10.48
C PRO A 193 -9.80 12.59 -9.10
N SER A 194 -8.53 12.59 -8.72
CA SER A 194 -8.04 13.27 -7.52
C SER A 194 -6.55 13.55 -7.69
N LYS A 195 -5.99 14.43 -6.87
CA LYS A 195 -4.53 14.59 -6.85
C LYS A 195 -3.95 13.77 -5.71
N TRP A 196 -2.95 12.95 -6.02
CA TRP A 196 -2.30 12.09 -5.06
C TRP A 196 -0.96 12.64 -4.61
N HIS A 197 -0.65 12.39 -3.35
CA HIS A 197 0.66 12.67 -2.77
C HIS A 197 1.09 11.42 -2.00
N THR A 198 2.19 10.82 -2.43
CA THR A 198 2.75 9.61 -1.82
C THR A 198 4.07 9.94 -1.16
N ARG A 199 4.22 9.62 0.13
CA ARG A 199 5.47 9.81 0.86
C ARG A 199 5.98 8.47 1.37
N PHE A 200 7.21 8.13 0.98
CA PHE A 200 7.97 7.02 1.55
C PHE A 200 8.81 7.57 2.71
N LEU A 201 8.55 7.05 3.90
CA LEU A 201 9.21 7.52 5.12
C LEU A 201 10.60 6.91 5.26
N PRO A 202 11.49 7.49 6.11
CA PRO A 202 12.78 6.89 6.41
C PRO A 202 12.66 5.44 6.85
N PRO A 203 13.57 4.56 6.40
CA PRO A 203 13.54 3.16 6.74
C PRO A 203 13.75 2.95 8.25
N MET A 204 12.96 2.07 8.84
CA MET A 204 13.14 1.61 10.21
C MET A 204 13.91 0.30 10.17
N ASP A 205 15.19 0.36 10.51
CA ASP A 205 16.06 -0.81 10.57
C ASP A 205 15.98 -1.44 11.98
N VAL A 206 14.90 -2.18 12.20
CA VAL A 206 14.62 -2.83 13.49
C VAL A 206 15.68 -3.90 13.86
N ALA A 207 16.43 -4.37 12.88
CA ALA A 207 17.49 -5.36 13.09
C ALA A 207 18.78 -4.77 13.70
N ARG A 208 18.87 -3.43 13.77
CA ARG A 208 19.97 -2.77 14.51
C ARG A 208 19.75 -2.77 16.01
N GLU A 209 18.47 -2.72 16.43
CA GLU A 209 18.09 -2.57 17.82
C GLU A 209 17.70 -3.91 18.48
N TYR A 210 17.19 -4.84 17.67
CA TYR A 210 16.64 -6.10 18.13
C TYR A 210 17.25 -7.30 17.41
N SER A 211 17.45 -8.37 18.17
CA SER A 211 17.85 -9.66 17.58
C SER A 211 16.66 -10.37 16.92
N PRO A 212 16.90 -11.35 16.01
CA PRO A 212 15.83 -12.10 15.36
C PRO A 212 14.86 -12.81 16.32
N GLU A 213 15.34 -13.22 17.50
CA GLU A 213 14.57 -13.88 18.55
C GLU A 213 13.47 -12.97 19.11
N ALA A 214 13.67 -11.63 19.05
CA ALA A 214 12.66 -10.65 19.46
C ALA A 214 11.34 -10.78 18.66
N ALA A 215 11.36 -11.44 17.51
CA ALA A 215 10.15 -11.80 16.76
C ALA A 215 9.17 -12.68 17.55
N GLN A 216 9.63 -13.37 18.60
CA GLN A 216 8.80 -14.17 19.49
C GLN A 216 8.21 -13.35 20.65
N ASP A 217 8.80 -12.21 20.96
CA ASP A 217 8.30 -11.31 21.99
C ASP A 217 7.15 -10.43 21.45
N ARG A 218 5.94 -10.75 21.94
CA ARG A 218 4.74 -10.02 21.53
C ARG A 218 4.74 -8.55 21.96
N ALA A 219 5.43 -8.20 23.05
CA ALA A 219 5.48 -6.83 23.54
C ALA A 219 6.35 -5.97 22.61
N ILE A 220 7.54 -6.46 22.24
CA ILE A 220 8.45 -5.82 21.30
C ILE A 220 7.77 -5.68 19.93
N VAL A 221 7.23 -6.77 19.39
CA VAL A 221 6.55 -6.77 18.08
C VAL A 221 5.41 -5.73 18.03
N ARG A 222 4.60 -5.67 19.09
CA ARG A 222 3.51 -4.67 19.18
C ARG A 222 4.02 -3.24 19.36
N ALA A 223 5.13 -3.05 20.08
CA ALA A 223 5.74 -1.73 20.25
C ALA A 223 6.21 -1.18 18.91
N ILE A 224 6.97 -1.95 18.14
CA ILE A 224 7.44 -1.59 16.79
C ILE A 224 6.25 -1.32 15.85
N SER A 225 5.23 -2.19 15.86
CA SER A 225 4.02 -2.03 15.03
C SER A 225 3.29 -0.72 15.33
N ARG A 226 3.17 -0.34 16.61
CA ARG A 226 2.59 0.93 17.02
C ARG A 226 3.43 2.12 16.59
N GLU A 227 4.75 2.01 16.66
CA GLU A 227 5.66 3.06 16.22
C GLU A 227 5.54 3.29 14.71
N VAL A 228 5.57 2.23 13.89
CA VAL A 228 5.33 2.32 12.44
C VAL A 228 4.01 3.04 12.16
N ARG A 229 2.93 2.63 12.82
CA ARG A 229 1.61 3.24 12.65
C ARG A 229 1.58 4.71 13.06
N ALA A 230 2.24 5.08 14.16
CA ALA A 230 2.31 6.46 14.63
C ALA A 230 3.06 7.36 13.64
N LYS A 231 4.22 6.93 13.12
CA LYS A 231 4.97 7.65 12.09
C LYS A 231 4.15 7.83 10.80
N MET A 232 3.43 6.79 10.38
CA MET A 232 2.54 6.88 9.21
C MET A 232 1.39 7.88 9.46
N GLN A 233 0.75 7.85 10.63
CA GLN A 233 -0.34 8.79 10.94
C GLN A 233 0.17 10.23 11.00
N GLN A 234 1.32 10.45 11.61
CA GLN A 234 1.95 11.77 11.64
C GLN A 234 2.20 12.31 10.23
N ALA A 235 2.75 11.48 9.33
CA ALA A 235 2.98 11.88 7.94
C ALA A 235 1.68 12.22 7.21
N VAL A 236 0.61 11.45 7.44
CA VAL A 236 -0.73 11.77 6.89
C VAL A 236 -1.22 13.12 7.39
N ASP A 237 -1.13 13.36 8.70
CA ASP A 237 -1.61 14.61 9.32
C ASP A 237 -0.84 15.83 8.81
N GLU A 238 0.51 15.71 8.67
CA GLU A 238 1.36 16.76 8.08
C GLU A 238 0.98 17.07 6.62
N MET A 239 0.74 16.02 5.82
CA MET A 239 0.34 16.20 4.42
C MET A 239 -1.04 16.83 4.31
N LEU A 240 -2.00 16.41 5.15
CA LEU A 240 -3.34 16.99 5.18
C LEU A 240 -3.35 18.44 5.62
N ALA A 241 -2.51 18.82 6.60
CA ALA A 241 -2.38 20.20 7.04
C ALA A 241 -1.91 21.14 5.91
N ARG A 242 -1.15 20.64 4.94
CA ARG A 242 -0.68 21.39 3.76
C ARG A 242 -1.65 21.29 2.57
N ARG A 243 -2.55 20.30 2.55
CA ARG A 243 -3.43 20.03 1.43
C ARG A 243 -4.57 21.04 1.36
N ARG A 244 -4.59 21.88 0.34
CA ARG A 244 -5.63 22.90 0.12
C ARG A 244 -6.80 22.44 -0.73
N SER A 245 -6.58 21.44 -1.59
CA SER A 245 -7.58 20.91 -2.54
C SER A 245 -7.39 19.43 -2.78
N ILE A 246 -8.48 18.73 -3.08
CA ILE A 246 -8.43 17.31 -3.52
C ILE A 246 -7.98 17.19 -4.98
N TYR A 247 -7.99 18.29 -5.74
CA TYR A 247 -7.67 18.29 -7.17
C TYR A 247 -6.38 19.02 -7.53
N HIS A 248 -5.93 19.96 -6.72
CA HIS A 248 -4.83 20.87 -7.08
C HIS A 248 -3.87 21.13 -5.92
N GLY A 249 -2.70 21.64 -6.25
CA GLY A 249 -1.68 22.04 -5.29
C GLY A 249 -0.75 20.89 -4.91
N SER A 250 0.43 21.22 -4.37
CA SER A 250 1.37 20.27 -3.80
C SER A 250 1.35 20.36 -2.28
N VAL A 251 1.57 19.21 -1.61
CA VAL A 251 1.80 19.14 -0.17
C VAL A 251 3.29 19.07 0.16
N PHE A 252 4.13 18.90 -0.86
CA PHE A 252 5.58 18.86 -0.74
C PHE A 252 6.21 20.21 -1.06
N LYS A 253 7.39 20.47 -0.52
CA LYS A 253 8.25 21.54 -1.01
C LYS A 253 8.90 21.11 -2.34
N SER A 254 9.30 22.07 -3.16
CA SER A 254 9.88 21.77 -4.48
C SER A 254 11.10 20.85 -4.41
N GLU A 255 11.84 20.89 -3.31
CA GLU A 255 13.02 20.05 -3.05
C GLU A 255 12.68 18.61 -2.60
N GLU A 256 11.44 18.36 -2.19
CA GLU A 256 10.96 17.06 -1.67
C GLU A 256 10.36 16.16 -2.77
N VAL A 257 10.09 16.70 -3.96
CA VAL A 257 9.43 15.97 -5.06
C VAL A 257 10.48 15.23 -5.89
N ALA A 258 10.29 13.92 -6.03
CA ALA A 258 11.18 13.01 -6.76
C ALA A 258 10.71 12.78 -8.20
#